data_802db0f0be40aec46fd8bcbb2035b3ef
#
_entry.id   802db0f0be40aec46fd8bcbb2035b3ef
#
_cell.length_a   1.000
_cell.length_b   1.000
_cell.length_c   1.000
_cell.angle_alpha   90.00
_cell.angle_beta   90.00
_cell.angle_gamma   90.00
#
_symmetry.space_group_name_H-M   'P 1'
#
loop_
_entity.id
_entity.type
_entity.pdbx_description
1 polymer ?
#
loop_
_entity_poly.entity_id
_entity_poly.type
_entity_poly.pdbx_seq_one_letter_code
_entity_poly.pdbx_strand_id
1 'polypeptide(L)'
;MNLSYPQYNAKLHLSYKEINNDTALNHYLEDCHQLAYTHTIKAESINEKYFKNREIFGLIYYIEGNTASSTQFFITDSTRHFLRGALYFNQHPDKDSLAPVIDYLREDIVTLMETLRFKNK
;
A
#
# COMPACT_ATOMS: atom_id res chain seq x y z
N MET A 1 -12.92 0.38 1.52
CA MET A 1 -12.84 0.18 2.99
C MET A 1 -11.68 0.97 3.54
N ASN A 2 -11.84 1.54 4.72
CA ASN A 2 -10.78 2.30 5.36
C ASN A 2 -10.56 1.81 6.78
N LEU A 3 -9.27 1.70 7.17
CA LEU A 3 -8.89 1.48 8.55
C LEU A 3 -8.35 2.79 9.10
N SER A 4 -8.87 3.24 10.22
CA SER A 4 -8.47 4.51 10.82
C SER A 4 -7.55 4.29 12.00
N TYR A 5 -6.58 5.19 12.15
CA TYR A 5 -5.68 5.25 13.29
C TYR A 5 -5.85 6.64 13.94
N PRO A 6 -6.92 6.84 14.73
CA PRO A 6 -7.27 8.18 15.21
C PRO A 6 -6.18 8.88 16.01
N GLN A 7 -5.42 8.11 16.81
CA GLN A 7 -4.35 8.68 17.64
C GLN A 7 -3.20 9.26 16.80
N TYR A 8 -3.11 8.90 15.53
CA TYR A 8 -2.05 9.38 14.63
C TYR A 8 -2.58 10.25 13.50
N ASN A 9 -3.89 10.51 13.46
CA ASN A 9 -4.53 11.18 12.32
C ASN A 9 -4.22 10.49 11.00
N ALA A 10 -4.16 9.16 11.01
CA ALA A 10 -3.81 8.36 9.84
C ALA A 10 -4.98 7.50 9.41
N LYS A 11 -5.01 7.22 8.12
CA LYS A 11 -6.03 6.37 7.52
C LYS A 11 -5.39 5.46 6.49
N LEU A 12 -5.65 4.16 6.60
CA LEU A 12 -5.26 3.18 5.57
C LEU A 12 -6.46 2.96 4.66
N HIS A 13 -6.32 3.37 3.41
CA HIS A 13 -7.37 3.26 2.41
C HIS A 13 -7.19 1.97 1.64
N LEU A 14 -8.19 1.08 1.68
CA LEU A 14 -8.14 -0.24 1.04
C LEU A 14 -9.13 -0.30 -0.12
N SER A 15 -8.67 -0.82 -1.24
CA SER A 15 -9.49 -1.04 -2.44
C SER A 15 -9.33 -2.48 -2.91
N TYR A 16 -10.45 -3.19 -3.01
CA TYR A 16 -10.47 -4.58 -3.49
C TYR A 16 -11.00 -4.63 -4.92
N LYS A 17 -10.35 -5.43 -5.75
CA LYS A 17 -10.78 -5.69 -7.12
C LYS A 17 -10.78 -7.18 -7.40
N GLU A 18 -11.78 -7.64 -8.16
CA GLU A 18 -11.75 -8.99 -8.70
C GLU A 18 -10.95 -9.00 -9.99
N ILE A 19 -10.16 -10.04 -10.17
CA ILE A 19 -9.40 -10.24 -11.40
C ILE A 19 -10.18 -11.22 -12.27
N ASN A 20 -10.55 -10.78 -13.48
CA ASN A 20 -11.31 -11.62 -14.41
C ASN A 20 -10.43 -12.20 -15.51
N ASN A 21 -9.28 -11.58 -15.77
CA ASN A 21 -8.34 -12.03 -16.78
C ASN A 21 -6.98 -11.36 -16.58
N ASP A 22 -5.97 -11.79 -17.34
CA ASP A 22 -4.62 -11.28 -17.21
C ASP A 22 -4.51 -9.80 -17.58
N THR A 23 -5.34 -9.32 -18.50
CA THR A 23 -5.35 -7.91 -18.89
C THR A 23 -5.78 -7.04 -17.70
N ALA A 24 -6.80 -7.47 -16.96
CA ALA A 24 -7.25 -6.75 -15.77
C ALA A 24 -6.17 -6.72 -14.70
N LEU A 25 -5.48 -7.83 -14.46
CA LEU A 25 -4.39 -7.90 -13.50
C LEU A 25 -3.28 -6.91 -13.87
N ASN A 26 -2.84 -6.93 -15.14
CA ASN A 26 -1.79 -6.04 -15.60
C ASN A 26 -2.20 -4.58 -15.46
N HIS A 27 -3.45 -4.26 -15.73
CA HIS A 27 -3.98 -2.91 -15.59
C HIS A 27 -3.93 -2.45 -14.13
N TYR A 28 -4.33 -3.29 -13.19
CA TYR A 28 -4.30 -2.96 -11.76
C TYR A 28 -2.87 -2.79 -11.25
N LEU A 29 -1.93 -3.64 -11.69
CA LEU A 29 -0.53 -3.52 -11.32
C LEU A 29 0.06 -2.20 -11.82
N GLU A 30 -0.25 -1.84 -13.06
CA GLU A 30 0.21 -0.59 -13.66
C GLU A 30 -0.37 0.63 -12.95
N ASP A 31 -1.66 0.60 -12.60
CA ASP A 31 -2.30 1.67 -11.84
C ASP A 31 -1.63 1.86 -10.49
N CYS A 32 -1.32 0.78 -9.77
CA CYS A 32 -0.63 0.87 -8.49
C CYS A 32 0.74 1.52 -8.62
N HIS A 33 1.47 1.14 -9.64
CA HIS A 33 2.79 1.71 -9.91
C HIS A 33 2.69 3.21 -10.21
N GLN A 34 1.77 3.59 -11.10
CA GLN A 34 1.56 4.99 -11.44
C GLN A 34 1.14 5.82 -10.23
N LEU A 35 0.22 5.30 -9.42
CA LEU A 35 -0.24 6.02 -8.23
C LEU A 35 0.88 6.22 -7.21
N ALA A 36 1.75 5.23 -7.05
CA ALA A 36 2.91 5.39 -6.17
C ALA A 36 3.84 6.49 -6.69
N TYR A 37 4.10 6.50 -7.98
CA TYR A 37 5.07 7.43 -8.57
C TYR A 37 4.51 8.81 -8.89
N THR A 38 3.20 9.06 -8.76
CA THR A 38 2.66 10.42 -8.84
C THR A 38 3.15 11.31 -7.72
N HIS A 39 3.63 10.74 -6.63
CA HIS A 39 4.14 11.49 -5.48
C HIS A 39 5.62 11.84 -5.59
N THR A 40 6.28 11.50 -6.71
CA THR A 40 7.73 11.68 -6.87
C THR A 40 8.18 13.14 -6.81
N ILE A 41 7.31 14.09 -7.15
CA ILE A 41 7.67 15.52 -7.14
C ILE A 41 8.12 15.96 -5.75
N LYS A 42 7.49 15.41 -4.69
CA LYS A 42 7.81 15.75 -3.30
C LYS A 42 8.57 14.64 -2.59
N ALA A 43 8.78 13.52 -3.25
CA ALA A 43 9.48 12.39 -2.66
C ALA A 43 10.98 12.58 -2.77
N GLU A 44 11.71 12.22 -1.71
CA GLU A 44 13.16 12.14 -1.74
C GLU A 44 13.61 10.82 -2.35
N SER A 45 12.86 9.76 -2.12
CA SER A 45 13.14 8.45 -2.68
C SER A 45 11.90 7.58 -2.62
N ILE A 46 11.86 6.58 -3.49
CA ILE A 46 10.85 5.52 -3.45
C ILE A 46 11.58 4.20 -3.47
N ASN A 47 11.33 3.37 -2.46
CA ASN A 47 11.89 2.02 -2.38
C ASN A 47 10.77 1.01 -2.54
N GLU A 48 11.04 -0.04 -3.30
CA GLU A 48 10.08 -1.11 -3.54
C GLU A 48 10.58 -2.38 -2.86
N LYS A 49 9.69 -3.07 -2.17
CA LYS A 49 10.01 -4.34 -1.52
C LYS A 49 9.00 -5.40 -1.94
N TYR A 50 9.48 -6.46 -2.54
CA TYR A 50 8.63 -7.59 -2.93
C TYR A 50 8.34 -8.48 -1.74
N PHE A 51 7.13 -9.03 -1.76
CA PHE A 51 6.65 -9.96 -0.74
C PHE A 51 6.05 -11.16 -1.44
N LYS A 52 6.41 -12.36 -0.98
CA LYS A 52 5.82 -13.59 -1.49
C LYS A 52 5.62 -14.58 -0.35
N ASN A 53 4.40 -15.10 -0.22
CA ASN A 53 4.06 -16.10 0.77
C ASN A 53 3.05 -17.07 0.16
N ARG A 54 3.51 -18.28 -0.17
CA ARG A 54 2.71 -19.29 -0.85
C ARG A 54 2.21 -18.78 -2.21
N GLU A 55 0.87 -18.70 -2.40
CA GLU A 55 0.26 -18.24 -3.65
C GLU A 55 0.04 -16.74 -3.69
N ILE A 56 0.32 -16.06 -2.59
CA ILE A 56 0.12 -14.62 -2.47
C ILE A 56 1.44 -13.91 -2.70
N PHE A 57 1.41 -12.89 -3.53
CA PHE A 57 2.53 -11.99 -3.64
C PHE A 57 2.08 -10.55 -3.61
N GLY A 58 3.00 -9.68 -3.32
CA GLY A 58 2.71 -8.27 -3.23
C GLY A 58 3.95 -7.42 -3.38
N LEU A 59 3.73 -6.14 -3.39
CA LEU A 59 4.77 -5.14 -3.46
C LEU A 59 4.39 -4.02 -2.52
N ILE A 60 5.36 -3.56 -1.73
CA ILE A 60 5.16 -2.40 -0.89
C ILE A 60 6.09 -1.28 -1.37
N TYR A 61 5.53 -0.09 -1.51
CA TYR A 61 6.26 1.11 -1.89
C TYR A 61 6.48 1.95 -0.65
N TYR A 62 7.74 2.18 -0.30
CA TYR A 62 8.12 3.09 0.78
C TYR A 62 8.51 4.43 0.15
N ILE A 63 7.66 5.42 0.35
CA ILE A 63 7.84 6.75 -0.25
C ILE A 63 8.36 7.68 0.83
N GLU A 64 9.58 8.15 0.69
CA GLU A 64 10.22 9.02 1.67
C GLU A 64 10.08 10.48 1.26
N GLY A 65 9.98 11.37 2.25
CA GLY A 65 9.84 12.81 2.03
C GLY A 65 8.49 13.32 2.50
N ASN A 66 8.19 14.58 2.18
CA ASN A 66 6.94 15.23 2.59
C ASN A 66 5.84 14.95 1.56
N THR A 67 5.37 13.70 1.52
CA THR A 67 4.36 13.25 0.57
C THR A 67 3.04 12.98 1.26
N ALA A 68 1.95 13.07 0.51
CA ALA A 68 0.61 12.81 1.03
C ALA A 68 0.43 11.35 1.47
N SER A 69 1.11 10.43 0.80
CA SER A 69 1.06 9.01 1.13
C SER A 69 2.48 8.46 1.22
N SER A 70 2.87 8.02 2.41
CA SER A 70 4.23 7.52 2.66
C SER A 70 4.39 6.05 2.32
N THR A 71 3.29 5.31 2.22
CA THR A 71 3.33 3.87 2.06
C THR A 71 2.14 3.43 1.23
N GLN A 72 2.42 2.67 0.18
CA GLN A 72 1.38 2.07 -0.65
C GLN A 72 1.75 0.63 -0.93
N PHE A 73 0.76 -0.22 -1.13
CA PHE A 73 1.04 -1.63 -1.39
C PHE A 73 -0.09 -2.25 -2.21
N PHE A 74 0.20 -3.40 -2.80
CA PHE A 74 -0.84 -4.30 -3.29
C PHE A 74 -0.52 -5.73 -2.88
N ILE A 75 -1.55 -6.56 -2.81
CA ILE A 75 -1.46 -7.99 -2.57
C ILE A 75 -2.39 -8.67 -3.56
N THR A 76 -1.95 -9.77 -4.14
CA THR A 76 -2.77 -10.51 -5.09
C THR A 76 -2.43 -11.99 -5.07
N ASP A 77 -3.41 -12.83 -5.40
CA ASP A 77 -3.18 -14.23 -5.70
C ASP A 77 -2.96 -14.49 -7.19
N SER A 78 -2.93 -13.42 -7.98
CA SER A 78 -2.71 -13.42 -9.45
C SER A 78 -3.81 -14.04 -10.28
N THR A 79 -4.85 -14.58 -9.65
CA THR A 79 -5.91 -15.30 -10.37
C THR A 79 -7.28 -14.68 -10.21
N ARG A 80 -7.67 -14.30 -8.99
CA ARG A 80 -9.03 -13.86 -8.70
C ARG A 80 -9.10 -12.59 -7.85
N HIS A 81 -8.10 -12.32 -7.02
CA HIS A 81 -8.19 -11.27 -6.00
C HIS A 81 -7.03 -10.29 -6.10
N PHE A 82 -7.35 -9.01 -5.94
CA PHE A 82 -6.37 -7.94 -5.91
C PHE A 82 -6.78 -6.92 -4.86
N LEU A 83 -5.89 -6.66 -3.90
CA LEU A 83 -6.11 -5.66 -2.85
C LEU A 83 -5.03 -4.61 -2.91
N ARG A 84 -5.42 -3.35 -2.95
CA ARG A 84 -4.51 -2.22 -2.90
C ARG A 84 -4.73 -1.44 -1.62
N GLY A 85 -3.65 -0.96 -1.01
CA GLY A 85 -3.73 -0.11 0.15
C GLY A 85 -2.84 1.12 0.01
N ALA A 86 -3.26 2.21 0.63
CA ALA A 86 -2.49 3.44 0.68
C ALA A 86 -2.68 4.10 2.04
N LEU A 87 -1.58 4.49 2.67
CA LEU A 87 -1.59 5.14 3.98
C LEU A 87 -1.55 6.66 3.79
N TYR A 88 -2.54 7.35 4.36
CA TYR A 88 -2.64 8.81 4.31
C TYR A 88 -2.71 9.39 5.71
N PHE A 89 -2.16 10.59 5.87
CA PHE A 89 -2.32 11.38 7.08
C PHE A 89 -3.25 12.57 6.80
N ASN A 90 -4.12 12.89 7.77
CA ASN A 90 -5.09 13.97 7.64
C ASN A 90 -4.49 15.36 7.91
N GLN A 91 -3.22 15.41 8.29
CA GLN A 91 -2.51 16.64 8.57
C GLN A 91 -1.46 16.91 7.52
N HIS A 92 -0.90 18.11 7.54
CA HIS A 92 0.16 18.48 6.61
C HIS A 92 1.35 17.53 6.77
N PRO A 93 1.88 16.96 5.68
CA PRO A 93 3.00 16.04 5.77
C PRO A 93 4.25 16.71 6.33
N ASP A 94 4.84 16.08 7.34
CA ASP A 94 6.13 16.49 7.92
C ASP A 94 6.89 15.21 8.26
N LYS A 95 7.84 14.85 7.39
CA LYS A 95 8.54 13.57 7.52
C LYS A 95 9.28 13.42 8.85
N ASP A 96 9.82 14.52 9.38
CA ASP A 96 10.65 14.43 10.59
C ASP A 96 9.82 14.14 11.82
N SER A 97 8.66 14.80 11.97
CA SER A 97 7.78 14.55 13.11
C SER A 97 6.96 13.27 12.94
N LEU A 98 6.70 12.84 11.70
CA LEU A 98 5.89 11.65 11.43
C LEU A 98 6.73 10.37 11.31
N ALA A 99 8.05 10.47 11.19
CA ALA A 99 8.89 9.30 10.94
C ALA A 99 8.66 8.13 11.91
N PRO A 100 8.59 8.33 13.24
CA PRO A 100 8.34 7.21 14.14
C PRO A 100 6.97 6.58 13.94
N VAL A 101 5.95 7.39 13.64
CA VAL A 101 4.59 6.90 13.38
C VAL A 101 4.55 6.13 12.08
N ILE A 102 5.20 6.63 11.05
CA ILE A 102 5.27 5.96 9.74
C ILE A 102 5.93 4.58 9.89
N ASP A 103 7.04 4.50 10.60
CA ASP A 103 7.73 3.23 10.82
C ASP A 103 6.84 2.23 11.55
N TYR A 104 6.14 2.68 12.59
CA TYR A 104 5.21 1.82 13.32
C TYR A 104 4.08 1.30 12.44
N LEU A 105 3.46 2.19 11.65
CA LEU A 105 2.34 1.81 10.79
C LEU A 105 2.80 0.92 9.62
N ARG A 106 4.03 1.10 9.14
CA ARG A 106 4.61 0.23 8.11
C ARG A 106 4.76 -1.20 8.62
N GLU A 107 5.14 -1.39 9.89
CA GLU A 107 5.20 -2.72 10.48
C GLU A 107 3.81 -3.36 10.54
N ASP A 108 2.79 -2.59 10.88
CA ASP A 108 1.41 -3.08 10.87
C ASP A 108 0.97 -3.50 9.47
N ILE A 109 1.34 -2.73 8.46
CA ILE A 109 1.02 -3.04 7.06
C ILE A 109 1.71 -4.34 6.63
N VAL A 110 2.97 -4.52 6.98
CA VAL A 110 3.70 -5.76 6.67
C VAL A 110 3.03 -6.94 7.34
N THR A 111 2.63 -6.80 8.60
CA THR A 111 1.90 -7.86 9.31
C THR A 111 0.59 -8.18 8.61
N LEU A 112 -0.15 -7.17 8.18
CA LEU A 112 -1.38 -7.38 7.41
C LEU A 112 -1.11 -8.17 6.13
N MET A 113 -0.07 -7.80 5.39
CA MET A 113 0.31 -8.49 4.15
C MET A 113 0.69 -9.94 4.39
N GLU A 114 1.42 -10.21 5.47
CA GLU A 114 1.88 -11.56 5.81
C GLU A 114 0.76 -12.47 6.28
N THR A 115 -0.26 -11.91 6.92
CA THR A 115 -1.34 -12.67 7.53
C THR A 115 -2.62 -12.73 6.70
N LEU A 116 -2.73 -11.86 5.71
CA LEU A 116 -3.94 -11.79 4.90
C LEU A 116 -4.12 -13.06 4.06
N ARG A 117 -5.38 -13.52 3.97
CA ARG A 117 -5.75 -14.64 3.13
C ARG A 117 -7.03 -14.27 2.39
N PHE A 118 -7.07 -14.59 1.11
CA PHE A 118 -8.29 -14.43 0.32
C PHE A 118 -9.15 -15.67 0.45
N LYS A 119 -10.44 -15.46 0.64
CA LYS A 119 -11.39 -16.57 0.68
C LYS A 119 -11.94 -16.82 -0.71
N ASN A 120 -11.80 -18.05 -1.18
CA ASN A 120 -12.38 -18.50 -2.43
C ASN A 120 -13.69 -19.22 -2.12
N LYS A 121 -14.73 -18.83 -2.83
CA LYS A 121 -16.03 -19.52 -2.71
C LYS A 121 -16.21 -20.48 -3.86
#